data_effa2657b57ab0b6b7995d29d7fdecb5
#
_entry.id   effa2657b57ab0b6b7995d29d7fdecb5
#
_cell.length_a   1.000
_cell.length_b   1.000
_cell.length_c   1.000
_cell.angle_alpha   90.00
_cell.angle_beta   90.00
_cell.angle_gamma   90.00
#
_symmetry.space_group_name_H-M   'P 1'
#
loop_
_entity.id
_entity.type
_entity.pdbx_description
1 polymer ?
#
loop_
_entity_poly.entity_id
_entity_poly.type
_entity_poly.pdbx_seq_one_letter_code
_entity_poly.pdbx_strand_id
1 'polypeptide(L)'
;DVAETMSRYGRVRLHKHPAHGLVLESAEPAILAKLRRHKKISPMLGELIDAQNIAVHPSERGRLKQELLKVGWPAEDLAGYVDGEAHPIALSTENEDWELRDYQRYAADSFWEGGSGVVVLPCGAGKTMVGAASMARAQATTLILVTNTVAGRQWRSELLRRTTLTEDEIGEYSGERKE
;
A
#
# COMPACT_ATOMS: atom_id res chain seq x y z
N ASP A 1 10.84 -23.73 3.62
CA ASP A 1 9.68 -24.23 2.90
C ASP A 1 8.50 -23.29 3.11
N VAL A 2 7.72 -23.02 2.03
CA VAL A 2 6.56 -22.11 2.05
C VAL A 2 5.50 -22.59 3.06
N ALA A 3 5.21 -23.89 3.06
CA ALA A 3 4.23 -24.48 4.00
C ALA A 3 4.62 -24.29 5.46
N GLU A 4 5.89 -24.44 5.79
CA GLU A 4 6.41 -24.21 7.14
C GLU A 4 6.31 -22.73 7.54
N THR A 5 6.64 -21.81 6.63
CA THR A 5 6.50 -20.38 6.88
C THR A 5 5.04 -20.00 7.11
N MET A 6 4.14 -20.51 6.28
CA MET A 6 2.70 -20.26 6.41
C MET A 6 2.09 -20.88 7.68
N SER A 7 2.62 -22.00 8.18
CA SER A 7 2.17 -22.58 9.46
C SER A 7 2.48 -21.69 10.67
N ARG A 8 3.38 -20.71 10.53
CA ARG A 8 3.74 -19.74 11.56
C ARG A 8 2.98 -18.40 11.42
N TYR A 9 2.18 -18.24 10.36
CA TYR A 9 1.36 -17.04 10.19
C TYR A 9 0.37 -16.87 11.35
N GLY A 10 0.22 -15.64 11.83
CA GLY A 10 -0.62 -15.31 12.98
C GLY A 10 0.03 -15.53 14.36
N ARG A 11 1.23 -16.16 14.46
CA ARG A 11 1.96 -16.25 15.73
C ARG A 11 2.67 -14.95 16.11
N VAL A 12 2.93 -14.10 15.14
CA VAL A 12 3.45 -12.74 15.29
C VAL A 12 2.45 -11.81 14.65
N ARG A 13 2.02 -10.77 15.37
CA ARG A 13 0.98 -9.85 14.93
C ARG A 13 1.45 -8.40 15.05
N LEU A 14 1.06 -7.57 14.10
CA LEU A 14 1.15 -6.12 14.21
C LEU A 14 -0.25 -5.58 14.46
N HIS A 15 -0.42 -4.83 15.53
CA HIS A 15 -1.70 -4.20 15.84
C HIS A 15 -1.50 -2.77 16.37
N LYS A 16 -2.58 -2.00 16.44
CA LYS A 16 -2.58 -0.65 16.98
C LYS A 16 -2.97 -0.71 18.46
N HIS A 17 -2.03 -0.35 19.33
CA HIS A 17 -2.25 -0.27 20.78
C HIS A 17 -2.65 1.15 21.18
N PRO A 18 -3.70 1.36 22.02
CA PRO A 18 -4.19 2.70 22.35
C PRO A 18 -3.13 3.64 22.95
N ALA A 19 -2.23 3.12 23.80
CA ALA A 19 -1.21 3.91 24.47
C ALA A 19 0.17 3.90 23.77
N HIS A 20 0.49 2.88 22.98
CA HIS A 20 1.84 2.68 22.44
C HIS A 20 1.92 2.74 20.91
N GLY A 21 0.81 3.03 20.23
CA GLY A 21 0.76 3.11 18.77
C GLY A 21 0.92 1.74 18.11
N LEU A 22 1.84 1.59 17.15
CA LEU A 22 2.07 0.32 16.49
C LEU A 22 2.87 -0.62 17.40
N VAL A 23 2.39 -1.86 17.56
CA VAL A 23 2.97 -2.88 18.46
C VAL A 23 3.13 -4.20 17.72
N LEU A 24 4.27 -4.84 17.91
CA LEU A 24 4.53 -6.23 17.53
C LEU A 24 4.20 -7.12 18.72
N GLU A 25 3.24 -8.01 18.54
CA GLU A 25 2.74 -8.94 19.55
C GLU A 25 3.10 -10.39 19.21
N SER A 26 3.37 -11.19 20.22
CA SER A 26 3.35 -12.65 20.11
C SER A 26 2.88 -13.26 21.43
N ALA A 27 1.96 -14.23 21.34
CA ALA A 27 1.56 -15.03 22.51
C ALA A 27 2.73 -15.87 23.09
N GLU A 28 3.79 -16.06 22.31
CA GLU A 28 5.00 -16.79 22.70
C GLU A 28 6.16 -15.81 22.95
N PRO A 29 6.47 -15.46 24.21
CA PRO A 29 7.55 -14.51 24.53
C PRO A 29 8.93 -14.89 23.97
N ALA A 30 9.18 -16.19 23.83
CA ALA A 30 10.43 -16.70 23.26
C ALA A 30 10.66 -16.26 21.81
N ILE A 31 9.59 -16.11 21.03
CA ILE A 31 9.67 -15.61 19.64
C ILE A 31 10.12 -14.14 19.66
N LEU A 32 9.48 -13.29 20.47
CA LEU A 32 9.87 -11.88 20.58
C LEU A 32 11.31 -11.71 21.09
N ALA A 33 11.71 -12.50 22.08
CA ALA A 33 13.07 -12.50 22.58
C ALA A 33 14.10 -12.88 21.51
N LYS A 34 13.76 -13.85 20.63
CA LYS A 34 14.58 -14.22 19.46
C LYS A 34 14.64 -13.09 18.45
N LEU A 35 13.50 -12.48 18.11
CA LEU A 35 13.42 -11.36 17.15
C LEU A 35 14.20 -10.14 17.63
N ARG A 36 14.14 -9.80 18.92
CA ARG A 36 14.95 -8.71 19.51
C ARG A 36 16.45 -8.91 19.41
N ARG A 37 16.93 -10.15 19.38
CA ARG A 37 18.35 -10.48 19.20
C ARG A 37 18.77 -10.56 17.75
N HIS A 38 17.80 -10.54 16.82
CA HIS A 38 18.12 -10.67 15.40
C HIS A 38 18.67 -9.36 14.85
N LYS A 39 19.91 -9.40 14.29
CA LYS A 39 20.68 -8.23 13.86
C LYS A 39 19.93 -7.26 12.94
N LYS A 40 19.09 -7.77 12.05
CA LYS A 40 18.35 -6.94 11.08
C LYS A 40 16.99 -6.45 11.60
N ILE A 41 16.40 -7.14 12.58
CA ILE A 41 15.08 -6.83 13.14
C ILE A 41 15.21 -5.91 14.35
N SER A 42 16.16 -6.15 15.21
CA SER A 42 16.38 -5.38 16.44
C SER A 42 16.37 -3.85 16.25
N PRO A 43 17.01 -3.28 15.19
CA PRO A 43 16.99 -1.82 15.00
C PRO A 43 15.61 -1.24 14.65
N MET A 44 14.66 -2.06 14.22
CA MET A 44 13.29 -1.67 13.87
C MET A 44 12.31 -1.78 15.04
N LEU A 45 12.75 -2.43 16.14
CA LEU A 45 11.97 -2.61 17.36
C LEU A 45 12.28 -1.50 18.36
N GLY A 46 11.23 -0.97 18.97
CA GLY A 46 11.32 0.03 20.01
C GLY A 46 11.39 -0.58 21.42
N GLU A 47 10.74 0.10 22.35
CA GLU A 47 10.69 -0.31 23.75
C GLU A 47 9.89 -1.61 23.95
N LEU A 48 10.37 -2.44 24.86
CA LEU A 48 9.64 -3.61 25.34
C LEU A 48 8.53 -3.14 26.28
N ILE A 49 7.29 -3.31 25.89
CA ILE A 49 6.12 -2.93 26.68
C ILE A 49 5.91 -3.98 27.78
N ASP A 50 5.91 -5.25 27.39
CA ASP A 50 5.81 -6.42 28.28
C ASP A 50 6.42 -7.67 27.61
N ALA A 51 6.20 -8.85 28.19
CA ALA A 51 6.76 -10.09 27.68
C ALA A 51 6.23 -10.49 26.28
N GLN A 52 5.06 -9.99 25.88
CA GLN A 52 4.34 -10.33 24.65
C GLN A 52 4.26 -9.18 23.65
N ASN A 53 4.67 -7.95 24.04
CA ASN A 53 4.45 -6.74 23.26
C ASN A 53 5.71 -5.87 23.17
N ILE A 54 6.05 -5.45 21.96
CA ILE A 54 7.17 -4.55 21.66
C ILE A 54 6.65 -3.39 20.81
N ALA A 55 6.94 -2.16 21.20
CA ALA A 55 6.62 -0.99 20.41
C ALA A 55 7.37 -1.00 19.07
N VAL A 56 6.74 -0.50 18.00
CA VAL A 56 7.33 -0.38 16.67
C VAL A 56 7.06 1.02 16.13
N HIS A 57 8.07 1.68 15.57
CA HIS A 57 7.83 2.96 14.93
C HIS A 57 6.99 2.77 13.65
N PRO A 58 5.94 3.58 13.41
CA PRO A 58 5.06 3.39 12.26
C PRO A 58 5.79 3.36 10.90
N SER A 59 6.88 4.14 10.74
CA SER A 59 7.69 4.15 9.51
C SER A 59 8.40 2.82 9.22
N GLU A 60 8.62 1.98 10.23
CA GLU A 60 9.28 0.68 10.09
C GLU A 60 8.30 -0.47 9.77
N ARG A 61 6.99 -0.21 9.77
CA ARG A 61 5.94 -1.23 9.56
C ARG A 61 6.19 -2.12 8.33
N GLY A 62 6.41 -1.50 7.19
CA GLY A 62 6.61 -2.24 5.94
C GLY A 62 7.93 -3.02 5.90
N ARG A 63 9.01 -2.38 6.35
CA ARG A 63 10.34 -2.96 6.39
C ARG A 63 10.41 -4.11 7.39
N LEU A 64 9.81 -3.95 8.56
CA LEU A 64 9.75 -4.99 9.58
C LEU A 64 9.00 -6.23 9.06
N LYS A 65 7.86 -6.07 8.40
CA LYS A 65 7.11 -7.20 7.79
C LYS A 65 7.95 -7.98 6.79
N GLN A 66 8.73 -7.28 5.95
CA GLN A 66 9.62 -7.93 4.97
C GLN A 66 10.74 -8.73 5.66
N GLU A 67 11.37 -8.16 6.69
CA GLU A 67 12.44 -8.86 7.40
C GLU A 67 11.91 -10.03 8.24
N LEU A 68 10.73 -9.88 8.85
CA LEU A 68 10.04 -10.98 9.56
C LEU A 68 9.74 -12.15 8.61
N LEU A 69 9.24 -11.87 7.41
CA LEU A 69 9.00 -12.90 6.39
C LEU A 69 10.30 -13.63 6.01
N LYS A 70 11.41 -12.91 5.80
CA LYS A 70 12.72 -13.50 5.45
C LYS A 70 13.26 -14.43 6.53
N VAL A 71 12.97 -14.16 7.80
CA VAL A 71 13.40 -15.02 8.93
C VAL A 71 12.38 -16.10 9.28
N GLY A 72 11.35 -16.28 8.47
CA GLY A 72 10.34 -17.31 8.60
C GLY A 72 9.28 -17.06 9.69
N TRP A 73 9.07 -15.79 10.06
CA TRP A 73 8.03 -15.35 10.98
C TRP A 73 7.13 -14.31 10.32
N PRO A 74 6.28 -14.69 9.35
CA PRO A 74 5.37 -13.75 8.71
C PRO A 74 4.42 -13.14 9.71
N ALA A 75 4.40 -11.82 9.80
CA ALA A 75 3.50 -11.11 10.70
C ALA A 75 2.10 -10.95 10.07
N GLU A 76 1.09 -11.27 10.85
CA GLU A 76 -0.30 -10.89 10.57
C GLU A 76 -0.48 -9.40 10.90
N ASP A 77 -0.86 -8.61 9.93
CA ASP A 77 -0.97 -7.17 10.09
C ASP A 77 -2.42 -6.74 10.33
N LEU A 78 -2.75 -6.51 11.59
CA LEU A 78 -4.06 -6.11 12.09
C LEU A 78 -4.12 -4.61 12.47
N ALA A 79 -3.05 -3.85 12.22
CA ALA A 79 -2.98 -2.44 12.61
C ALA A 79 -3.90 -1.51 11.80
N GLY A 80 -4.54 -2.04 10.75
CA GLY A 80 -5.41 -1.26 9.86
C GLY A 80 -4.63 -0.23 9.03
N TYR A 81 -5.36 0.63 8.37
CA TYR A 81 -4.84 1.75 7.59
C TYR A 81 -5.35 3.05 8.19
N VAL A 82 -4.67 4.15 7.88
CA VAL A 82 -5.16 5.51 8.11
C VAL A 82 -5.73 5.98 6.79
N ASP A 83 -6.91 6.57 6.82
CA ASP A 83 -7.52 7.17 5.63
C ASP A 83 -6.59 8.24 5.06
N GLY A 84 -6.48 8.28 3.73
CA GLY A 84 -5.74 9.33 3.04
C GLY A 84 -6.44 10.68 3.16
N GLU A 85 -5.71 11.75 2.89
CA GLU A 85 -6.31 13.08 2.78
C GLU A 85 -7.35 13.07 1.65
N ALA A 86 -8.55 13.57 1.97
CA ALA A 86 -9.64 13.61 1.01
C ALA A 86 -9.27 14.52 -0.17
N HIS A 87 -9.42 14.00 -1.38
CA HIS A 87 -9.19 14.72 -2.63
C HIS A 87 -10.25 14.31 -3.65
N PRO A 88 -11.22 15.19 -3.96
CA PRO A 88 -12.30 14.87 -4.88
C PRO A 88 -11.77 14.62 -6.30
N ILE A 89 -12.05 13.47 -6.85
CA ILE A 89 -11.66 13.08 -8.21
C ILE A 89 -12.84 12.41 -8.88
N ALA A 90 -13.17 12.85 -10.10
CA ALA A 90 -14.16 12.19 -10.93
C ALA A 90 -13.57 11.88 -12.31
N LEU A 91 -14.11 10.86 -12.97
CA LEU A 91 -13.85 10.66 -14.38
C LEU A 91 -14.62 11.71 -15.17
N SER A 92 -13.96 12.35 -16.14
CA SER A 92 -14.54 13.39 -16.97
C SER A 92 -14.67 12.91 -18.41
N THR A 93 -15.82 13.15 -19.02
CA THR A 93 -16.11 12.92 -20.43
C THR A 93 -16.31 14.22 -21.23
N GLU A 94 -16.07 15.37 -20.58
CA GLU A 94 -16.37 16.69 -21.16
C GLU A 94 -15.67 16.98 -22.48
N ASN A 95 -14.48 16.42 -22.68
CA ASN A 95 -13.66 16.71 -23.87
C ASN A 95 -13.67 15.60 -24.92
N GLU A 96 -14.27 14.46 -24.66
CA GLU A 96 -14.27 13.30 -25.55
C GLU A 96 -15.44 12.35 -25.25
N ASP A 97 -15.96 11.76 -26.32
CA ASP A 97 -16.99 10.72 -26.26
C ASP A 97 -16.33 9.38 -25.91
N TRP A 98 -16.07 9.14 -24.63
CA TRP A 98 -15.47 7.91 -24.13
C TRP A 98 -16.15 7.43 -22.83
N GLU A 99 -16.17 6.13 -22.65
CA GLU A 99 -16.63 5.48 -21.42
C GLU A 99 -15.67 4.39 -20.98
N LEU A 100 -15.67 4.09 -19.67
CA LEU A 100 -15.01 2.89 -19.19
C LEU A 100 -15.66 1.65 -19.81
N ARG A 101 -14.85 0.80 -20.39
CA ARG A 101 -15.30 -0.51 -20.88
C ARG A 101 -15.68 -1.39 -19.69
N ASP A 102 -16.60 -2.32 -19.90
CA ASP A 102 -17.12 -3.19 -18.83
C ASP A 102 -16.01 -3.92 -18.05
N TYR A 103 -15.00 -4.44 -18.74
CA TYR A 103 -13.88 -5.11 -18.07
C TYR A 103 -13.00 -4.15 -17.26
N GLN A 104 -12.89 -2.89 -17.63
CA GLN A 104 -12.14 -1.87 -16.88
C GLN A 104 -12.92 -1.49 -15.62
N ARG A 105 -14.22 -1.34 -15.72
CA ARG A 105 -15.14 -1.10 -14.60
C ARG A 105 -15.08 -2.26 -13.62
N TYR A 106 -15.25 -3.48 -14.12
CA TYR A 106 -15.16 -4.69 -13.32
C TYR A 106 -13.81 -4.83 -12.59
N ALA A 107 -12.69 -4.53 -13.30
CA ALA A 107 -11.36 -4.57 -12.68
C ALA A 107 -11.19 -3.54 -11.57
N ALA A 108 -11.69 -2.32 -11.76
CA ALA A 108 -11.64 -1.27 -10.72
C ALA A 108 -12.53 -1.63 -9.52
N ASP A 109 -13.71 -2.19 -9.76
CA ASP A 109 -14.65 -2.61 -8.72
C ASP A 109 -14.06 -3.75 -7.88
N SER A 110 -13.56 -4.80 -8.53
CA SER A 110 -12.94 -5.94 -7.84
C SER A 110 -11.70 -5.54 -7.04
N PHE A 111 -10.88 -4.60 -7.57
CA PHE A 111 -9.73 -4.07 -6.85
C PHE A 111 -10.16 -3.30 -5.60
N TRP A 112 -11.20 -2.48 -5.73
CA TRP A 112 -11.73 -1.69 -4.63
C TRP A 112 -12.34 -2.58 -3.52
N GLU A 113 -13.14 -3.56 -3.89
CA GLU A 113 -13.73 -4.51 -2.94
C GLU A 113 -12.68 -5.34 -2.20
N GLY A 114 -11.61 -5.73 -2.89
CA GLY A 114 -10.49 -6.47 -2.30
C GLY A 114 -9.56 -5.59 -1.43
N GLY A 115 -9.63 -4.27 -1.54
CA GLY A 115 -8.79 -3.29 -0.81
C GLY A 115 -7.32 -3.28 -1.25
N SER A 116 -6.86 -4.33 -1.91
CA SER A 116 -5.53 -4.45 -2.51
C SER A 116 -5.50 -5.60 -3.52
N GLY A 117 -4.59 -5.56 -4.48
CA GLY A 117 -4.49 -6.63 -5.46
C GLY A 117 -3.61 -6.29 -6.65
N VAL A 118 -3.64 -7.16 -7.65
CA VAL A 118 -2.95 -6.97 -8.92
C VAL A 118 -3.96 -7.07 -10.06
N VAL A 119 -4.04 -6.02 -10.87
CA VAL A 119 -4.86 -6.00 -12.08
C VAL A 119 -4.01 -6.40 -13.28
N VAL A 120 -4.30 -7.55 -13.87
CA VAL A 120 -3.59 -8.09 -15.04
C VAL A 120 -4.42 -7.88 -16.29
N LEU A 121 -3.95 -7.02 -17.18
CA LEU A 121 -4.59 -6.70 -18.46
C LEU A 121 -3.53 -6.68 -19.59
N PRO A 122 -3.88 -7.05 -20.82
CA PRO A 122 -2.97 -6.98 -21.95
C PRO A 122 -2.50 -5.55 -22.24
N CYS A 123 -1.46 -5.42 -23.06
CA CYS A 123 -1.00 -4.10 -23.54
C CYS A 123 -2.11 -3.42 -24.35
N GLY A 124 -2.26 -2.11 -24.15
CA GLY A 124 -3.31 -1.32 -24.83
C GLY A 124 -4.72 -1.46 -24.24
N ALA A 125 -4.94 -2.29 -23.24
CA ALA A 125 -6.25 -2.45 -22.60
C ALA A 125 -6.66 -1.28 -21.68
N GLY A 126 -5.85 -0.23 -21.57
CA GLY A 126 -6.17 0.96 -20.78
C GLY A 126 -6.04 0.73 -19.27
N LYS A 127 -4.95 0.11 -18.82
CA LYS A 127 -4.63 -0.05 -17.39
C LYS A 127 -4.65 1.27 -16.61
N THR A 128 -4.22 2.35 -17.23
CA THR A 128 -4.26 3.71 -16.67
C THR A 128 -5.68 4.13 -16.33
N MET A 129 -6.66 3.74 -17.15
CA MET A 129 -8.07 4.05 -16.91
C MET A 129 -8.65 3.27 -15.73
N VAL A 130 -8.20 2.03 -15.52
CA VAL A 130 -8.56 1.27 -14.31
C VAL A 130 -8.00 1.95 -13.06
N GLY A 131 -6.76 2.45 -13.13
CA GLY A 131 -6.16 3.22 -12.03
C GLY A 131 -6.92 4.53 -11.78
N ALA A 132 -7.26 5.30 -12.81
CA ALA A 132 -8.05 6.53 -12.69
C ALA A 132 -9.45 6.24 -12.08
N ALA A 133 -10.10 5.15 -12.50
CA ALA A 133 -11.37 4.73 -11.91
C ALA A 133 -11.24 4.34 -10.43
N SER A 134 -10.12 3.70 -10.05
CA SER A 134 -9.83 3.38 -8.64
C SER A 134 -9.58 4.65 -7.82
N MET A 135 -8.88 5.64 -8.37
CA MET A 135 -8.70 6.96 -7.73
C MET A 135 -10.04 7.67 -7.52
N ALA A 136 -10.90 7.66 -8.55
CA ALA A 136 -12.24 8.25 -8.47
C ALA A 136 -13.14 7.56 -7.42
N ARG A 137 -12.87 6.31 -7.06
CA ARG A 137 -13.55 5.64 -5.94
C ARG A 137 -12.92 5.96 -4.59
N ALA A 138 -11.59 6.08 -4.54
CA ALA A 138 -10.86 6.36 -3.32
C ALA A 138 -11.14 7.77 -2.78
N GLN A 139 -11.40 8.75 -3.66
CA GLN A 139 -11.63 10.15 -3.29
C GLN A 139 -10.55 10.69 -2.33
N ALA A 140 -9.30 10.27 -2.54
CA ALA A 140 -8.19 10.60 -1.66
C ALA A 140 -6.91 10.86 -2.46
N THR A 141 -6.00 11.62 -1.86
CA THR A 141 -4.65 11.83 -2.39
C THR A 141 -3.98 10.50 -2.72
N THR A 142 -3.54 10.35 -3.95
CA THR A 142 -3.05 9.08 -4.50
C THR A 142 -1.60 9.20 -4.95
N LEU A 143 -0.76 8.25 -4.53
CA LEU A 143 0.62 8.12 -5.03
C LEU A 143 0.69 7.07 -6.14
N ILE A 144 1.14 7.49 -7.32
CA ILE A 144 1.35 6.61 -8.48
C ILE A 144 2.85 6.37 -8.66
N LEU A 145 3.28 5.13 -8.51
CA LEU A 145 4.67 4.73 -8.73
C LEU A 145 4.85 4.12 -10.12
N VAL A 146 5.79 4.66 -10.88
CA VAL A 146 6.08 4.23 -12.26
C VAL A 146 7.56 3.90 -12.42
N THR A 147 7.88 3.11 -13.44
CA THR A 147 9.24 2.61 -13.67
C THR A 147 10.17 3.60 -14.38
N ASN A 148 9.60 4.61 -15.05
CA ASN A 148 10.37 5.61 -15.79
C ASN A 148 9.56 6.90 -16.02
N THR A 149 10.23 7.97 -16.42
CA THR A 149 9.64 9.30 -16.66
C THR A 149 8.62 9.33 -17.80
N VAL A 150 8.81 8.49 -18.83
CA VAL A 150 7.87 8.40 -19.96
C VAL A 150 6.52 7.89 -19.48
N ALA A 151 6.52 6.84 -18.66
CA ALA A 151 5.29 6.34 -18.04
C ALA A 151 4.64 7.38 -17.11
N GLY A 152 5.44 8.14 -16.35
CA GLY A 152 4.93 9.24 -15.53
C GLY A 152 4.21 10.31 -16.34
N ARG A 153 4.83 10.76 -17.43
CA ARG A 153 4.23 11.75 -18.36
C ARG A 153 2.95 11.21 -19.01
N GLN A 154 2.92 9.93 -19.38
CA GLN A 154 1.72 9.30 -19.90
C GLN A 154 0.59 9.29 -18.87
N TRP A 155 0.88 8.91 -17.62
CA TRP A 155 -0.09 8.95 -16.54
C TRP A 155 -0.64 10.36 -16.32
N ARG A 156 0.24 11.36 -16.21
CA ARG A 156 -0.15 12.77 -16.06
C ARG A 156 -1.09 13.21 -17.20
N SER A 157 -0.70 12.95 -18.46
CA SER A 157 -1.50 13.31 -19.63
C SER A 157 -2.88 12.65 -19.63
N GLU A 158 -2.97 11.36 -19.31
CA GLU A 158 -4.24 10.65 -19.27
C GLU A 158 -5.12 11.12 -18.09
N LEU A 159 -4.55 11.40 -16.93
CA LEU A 159 -5.30 11.94 -15.79
C LEU A 159 -5.92 13.31 -16.11
N LEU A 160 -5.13 14.24 -16.66
CA LEU A 160 -5.61 15.57 -17.07
C LEU A 160 -6.71 15.51 -18.13
N ARG A 161 -6.65 14.50 -18.99
CA ARG A 161 -7.60 14.35 -20.10
C ARG A 161 -8.89 13.63 -19.67
N ARG A 162 -8.81 12.74 -18.68
CA ARG A 162 -9.85 11.77 -18.35
C ARG A 162 -10.46 11.94 -16.96
N THR A 163 -9.94 12.88 -16.18
CA THR A 163 -10.43 13.15 -14.83
C THR A 163 -10.66 14.64 -14.63
N THR A 164 -11.26 15.00 -13.51
CA THR A 164 -11.44 16.40 -13.09
C THR A 164 -10.18 17.05 -12.54
N LEU A 165 -9.05 16.32 -12.48
CA LEU A 165 -7.79 16.85 -11.98
C LEU A 165 -7.22 17.94 -12.87
N THR A 166 -6.66 18.97 -12.24
CA THR A 166 -5.96 20.09 -12.89
C THR A 166 -4.44 19.90 -12.86
N GLU A 167 -3.71 20.71 -13.61
CA GLU A 167 -2.25 20.71 -13.65
C GLU A 167 -1.63 20.91 -12.26
N ASP A 168 -2.22 21.78 -11.44
CA ASP A 168 -1.71 22.15 -10.11
C ASP A 168 -1.96 21.06 -9.05
N GLU A 169 -2.85 20.10 -9.34
CA GLU A 169 -3.17 19.00 -8.44
C GLU A 169 -2.31 17.75 -8.70
N ILE A 170 -1.49 17.75 -9.76
CA ILE A 170 -0.64 16.61 -10.13
C ILE A 170 0.83 16.99 -9.97
N GLY A 171 1.42 16.64 -8.84
CA GLY A 171 2.85 16.76 -8.61
C GLY A 171 3.66 15.64 -9.28
N GLU A 172 4.92 15.92 -9.62
CA GLU A 172 5.87 14.93 -10.15
C GLU A 172 7.15 14.92 -9.30
N TYR A 173 7.54 13.72 -8.86
CA TYR A 173 8.84 13.51 -8.23
C TYR A 173 9.68 12.54 -9.07
N SER A 174 10.59 13.08 -9.86
CA SER A 174 11.45 12.33 -10.77
C SER A 174 12.91 12.82 -10.66
N GLY A 175 13.81 12.23 -11.45
CA GLY A 175 15.19 12.71 -11.57
C GLY A 175 15.29 14.10 -12.22
N GLU A 176 14.30 14.50 -13.01
CA GLU A 176 14.24 15.75 -13.76
C GLU A 176 13.39 16.82 -13.07
N ARG A 177 12.38 16.42 -12.27
CA ARG A 177 11.38 17.30 -11.65
C ARG A 177 11.11 16.87 -10.21
N LYS A 178 11.02 17.83 -9.30
CA LYS A 178 10.76 17.60 -7.88
C LYS A 178 9.76 18.65 -7.38
N GLU A 179 8.51 18.36 -7.58
CA GLU A 179 7.37 19.21 -7.17
C GLU A 179 6.55 18.52 -6.09
#